data_a05e488e3e02bdc38f502c544508f68e
#
_entry.id   a05e488e3e02bdc38f502c544508f68e
#
_cell.length_a   1.000
_cell.length_b   1.000
_cell.length_c   1.000
_cell.angle_alpha   90.00
_cell.angle_beta   90.00
_cell.angle_gamma   90.00
#
_symmetry.space_group_name_H-M   'P 1'
#
loop_
_entity.id
_entity.type
_entity.pdbx_description
1 polymer ?
#
loop_
_entity_poly.entity_id
_entity_poly.type
_entity_poly.pdbx_seq_one_letter_code
_entity_poly.pdbx_strand_id
1 'polypeptide(L)'
;MVSAQIVGDTTLPAGFTHPHASEQARAIAEAGMILRVQVGSGVHGTSINGQDDRDEMGICLEPPEYVTGLARVPRGIDGSGDEIDFEQFQRHTVWDKPGGLDNRLGAGDLDVVVYSARKWCRLALAGNPTVLLAIFVPDEEVVYRNACGVELVDNAHRFVSALAAQRFIGYLRSQKAAMTGEVGAHTNRPELVTVHGYDTKFAMHALRLGLQGVELLTTGRITLPVPEPQRTYLRQVRRGDVRLDEVVAEVEAAEARLVSLRDDSGLPERPDRRWVDEWLHRSHLAYWNQ
;
A
#
# COMPACT_ATOMS: atom_id res chain seq x y z
N MET A 1 -22.03 -3.46 12.27
CA MET A 1 -20.97 -4.46 12.09
C MET A 1 -20.34 -4.19 10.73
N VAL A 2 -19.09 -3.80 10.71
CA VAL A 2 -18.34 -3.60 9.47
C VAL A 2 -17.97 -4.98 8.92
N SER A 3 -18.21 -5.22 7.64
CA SER A 3 -18.07 -6.54 7.01
C SER A 3 -16.64 -6.79 6.55
N ALA A 4 -16.13 -8.01 6.78
CA ALA A 4 -14.90 -8.48 6.14
C ALA A 4 -15.07 -8.68 4.62
N GLN A 5 -16.33 -8.77 4.15
CA GLN A 5 -16.64 -8.98 2.74
C GLN A 5 -16.14 -7.84 1.85
N ILE A 6 -15.49 -8.22 0.76
CA ILE A 6 -15.00 -7.30 -0.27
C ILE A 6 -16.12 -7.11 -1.29
N VAL A 7 -16.60 -5.87 -1.41
CA VAL A 7 -17.73 -5.54 -2.27
C VAL A 7 -17.41 -5.80 -3.74
N GLY A 8 -18.39 -6.32 -4.47
CA GLY A 8 -18.39 -6.52 -5.91
C GLY A 8 -18.89 -7.93 -6.25
N ASP A 9 -20.00 -8.02 -6.98
CA ASP A 9 -20.43 -9.26 -7.62
C ASP A 9 -19.56 -9.47 -8.87
N THR A 10 -19.07 -10.68 -9.06
CA THR A 10 -17.93 -10.90 -9.93
C THR A 10 -18.30 -11.68 -11.16
N THR A 11 -18.99 -11.07 -12.08
CA THR A 11 -18.96 -11.53 -13.47
C THR A 11 -17.86 -10.77 -14.23
N LEU A 12 -16.61 -11.17 -14.00
CA LEU A 12 -15.52 -10.63 -14.81
C LEU A 12 -15.60 -11.18 -16.24
N PRO A 13 -15.13 -10.43 -17.25
CA PRO A 13 -15.18 -10.88 -18.63
C PRO A 13 -14.53 -12.24 -18.82
N ALA A 14 -15.13 -13.10 -19.63
CA ALA A 14 -14.58 -14.42 -19.96
C ALA A 14 -13.13 -14.25 -20.49
N GLY A 15 -12.21 -15.05 -19.94
CA GLY A 15 -10.80 -14.98 -20.29
C GLY A 15 -9.97 -13.93 -19.53
N PHE A 16 -10.56 -13.21 -18.57
CA PHE A 16 -9.82 -12.30 -17.69
C PHE A 16 -8.89 -13.10 -16.78
N THR A 17 -7.58 -12.84 -16.84
CA THR A 17 -6.58 -13.48 -15.98
C THR A 17 -5.80 -12.42 -15.23
N HIS A 18 -5.87 -12.46 -13.90
CA HIS A 18 -4.99 -11.70 -13.02
C HIS A 18 -4.46 -12.64 -11.94
N PRO A 19 -3.14 -12.68 -11.67
CA PRO A 19 -2.52 -13.70 -10.84
C PRO A 19 -3.04 -13.77 -9.39
N HIS A 20 -3.72 -12.74 -8.92
CA HIS A 20 -4.18 -12.63 -7.53
C HIS A 20 -5.70 -12.37 -7.40
N ALA A 21 -6.48 -12.63 -8.43
CA ALA A 21 -7.91 -12.28 -8.45
C ALA A 21 -8.87 -13.47 -8.45
N SER A 22 -8.39 -14.68 -8.16
CA SER A 22 -9.28 -15.87 -8.14
C SER A 22 -10.28 -15.83 -6.99
N GLU A 23 -11.45 -16.45 -7.18
CA GLU A 23 -12.49 -16.58 -6.14
C GLU A 23 -11.98 -17.36 -4.93
N GLN A 24 -11.09 -18.33 -5.12
CA GLN A 24 -10.46 -19.05 -4.02
C GLN A 24 -9.55 -18.13 -3.19
N ALA A 25 -8.75 -17.27 -3.86
CA ALA A 25 -7.94 -16.26 -3.17
C ALA A 25 -8.81 -15.25 -2.41
N ARG A 26 -9.98 -14.87 -2.98
CA ARG A 26 -10.96 -14.02 -2.33
C ARG A 26 -11.52 -14.68 -1.06
N ALA A 27 -11.95 -15.92 -1.17
CA ALA A 27 -12.51 -16.67 -0.03
C ALA A 27 -11.51 -16.76 1.13
N ILE A 28 -10.23 -17.03 0.84
CA ILE A 28 -9.15 -17.05 1.85
C ILE A 28 -9.00 -15.65 2.48
N ALA A 29 -8.94 -14.62 1.66
CA ALA A 29 -8.76 -13.25 2.11
C ALA A 29 -9.91 -12.78 3.04
N GLU A 30 -11.16 -13.06 2.68
CA GLU A 30 -12.33 -12.69 3.46
C GLU A 30 -12.45 -13.49 4.76
N ALA A 31 -12.25 -14.81 4.71
CA ALA A 31 -12.35 -15.68 5.88
C ALA A 31 -11.30 -15.38 6.94
N GLY A 32 -10.05 -15.11 6.52
CA GLY A 32 -8.93 -14.84 7.40
C GLY A 32 -8.70 -13.36 7.72
N MET A 33 -9.58 -12.43 7.30
CA MET A 33 -9.36 -10.99 7.48
C MET A 33 -9.13 -10.60 8.93
N ILE A 34 -8.03 -9.90 9.19
CA ILE A 34 -7.72 -9.36 10.52
C ILE A 34 -7.74 -7.83 10.56
N LEU A 35 -7.35 -7.19 9.46
CA LEU A 35 -7.32 -5.74 9.31
C LEU A 35 -7.65 -5.38 7.86
N ARG A 36 -8.48 -4.35 7.66
CA ARG A 36 -8.70 -3.71 6.37
C ARG A 36 -8.87 -2.23 6.58
N VAL A 37 -8.13 -1.42 5.86
CA VAL A 37 -8.03 0.03 6.04
C VAL A 37 -8.06 0.74 4.69
N GLN A 38 -8.54 1.97 4.66
CA GLN A 38 -8.34 2.85 3.54
C GLN A 38 -6.87 3.26 3.45
N VAL A 39 -6.34 3.33 2.23
CA VAL A 39 -4.99 3.80 1.91
C VAL A 39 -5.06 4.81 0.74
N GLY A 40 -3.97 5.04 0.04
CA GLY A 40 -3.97 5.90 -1.16
C GLY A 40 -4.18 7.38 -0.87
N SER A 41 -4.68 8.12 -1.87
CA SER A 41 -4.83 9.58 -1.80
C SER A 41 -5.82 10.04 -0.74
N GLY A 42 -6.86 9.22 -0.47
CA GLY A 42 -7.89 9.50 0.53
C GLY A 42 -7.29 9.66 1.92
N VAL A 43 -6.62 8.62 2.42
CA VAL A 43 -6.04 8.62 3.78
C VAL A 43 -4.94 9.66 3.95
N HIS A 44 -4.21 9.99 2.89
CA HIS A 44 -3.20 11.07 2.93
C HIS A 44 -3.83 12.46 2.95
N GLY A 45 -5.09 12.59 2.61
CA GLY A 45 -5.77 13.87 2.44
C GLY A 45 -5.30 14.63 1.20
N THR A 46 -4.77 13.94 0.18
CA THR A 46 -4.24 14.54 -1.05
C THR A 46 -5.14 14.30 -2.25
N SER A 47 -6.34 13.80 -2.04
CA SER A 47 -7.35 13.57 -3.08
C SER A 47 -7.73 14.87 -3.79
N ILE A 48 -8.02 14.76 -5.08
CA ILE A 48 -8.66 15.82 -5.88
C ILE A 48 -10.12 15.42 -6.01
N ASN A 49 -11.03 16.29 -5.57
CA ASN A 49 -12.46 16.03 -5.53
C ASN A 49 -13.00 15.50 -6.87
N GLY A 50 -13.67 14.35 -6.81
CA GLY A 50 -14.35 13.74 -7.95
C GLY A 50 -13.45 13.05 -8.98
N GLN A 51 -12.16 12.87 -8.71
CA GLN A 51 -11.21 12.25 -9.64
C GLN A 51 -10.54 10.99 -9.11
N ASP A 52 -10.46 10.82 -7.79
CA ASP A 52 -9.72 9.71 -7.19
C ASP A 52 -10.62 8.52 -6.88
N ASP A 53 -10.07 7.35 -7.06
CA ASP A 53 -10.59 6.05 -6.61
C ASP A 53 -10.45 5.89 -5.09
N ARG A 54 -11.05 4.83 -4.57
CA ARG A 54 -10.89 4.40 -3.19
C ARG A 54 -9.91 3.24 -3.16
N ASP A 55 -8.76 3.46 -2.53
CA ASP A 55 -7.76 2.41 -2.31
C ASP A 55 -7.96 1.77 -0.93
N GLU A 56 -7.91 0.46 -0.84
CA GLU A 56 -7.96 -0.28 0.43
C GLU A 56 -6.87 -1.34 0.51
N MET A 57 -6.33 -1.51 1.71
CA MET A 57 -5.35 -2.56 2.02
C MET A 57 -5.89 -3.43 3.15
N GLY A 58 -5.84 -4.74 2.93
CA GLY A 58 -6.18 -5.74 3.94
C GLY A 58 -5.00 -6.63 4.31
N ILE A 59 -5.14 -7.30 5.45
CA ILE A 59 -4.25 -8.34 5.95
C ILE A 59 -5.12 -9.52 6.39
N CYS A 60 -4.80 -10.72 5.95
CA CYS A 60 -5.52 -11.94 6.33
C CYS A 60 -4.59 -13.04 6.81
N LEU A 61 -5.07 -13.88 7.73
CA LEU A 61 -4.43 -15.12 8.13
C LEU A 61 -4.76 -16.21 7.13
N GLU A 62 -3.76 -16.97 6.72
CA GLU A 62 -3.91 -18.05 5.76
C GLU A 62 -4.36 -19.35 6.47
N PRO A 63 -5.22 -20.18 5.83
CA PRO A 63 -5.50 -21.53 6.33
C PRO A 63 -4.25 -22.42 6.36
N PRO A 64 -4.23 -23.49 7.20
CA PRO A 64 -3.02 -24.27 7.43
C PRO A 64 -2.43 -24.93 6.19
N GLU A 65 -3.28 -25.36 5.26
CA GLU A 65 -2.86 -25.98 4.00
C GLU A 65 -2.06 -25.04 3.08
N TYR A 66 -2.25 -23.71 3.20
CA TYR A 66 -1.49 -22.69 2.45
C TYR A 66 -0.21 -22.23 3.18
N VAL A 67 -0.02 -22.60 4.42
CA VAL A 67 1.16 -22.20 5.22
C VAL A 67 2.12 -23.37 5.39
N THR A 68 1.60 -24.54 5.78
CA THR A 68 2.38 -25.76 6.11
C THR A 68 2.12 -26.90 5.13
N GLY A 69 1.06 -26.81 4.33
CA GLY A 69 0.69 -27.76 3.28
C GLY A 69 1.24 -27.36 1.90
N LEU A 70 0.66 -27.98 0.88
CA LEU A 70 1.00 -27.78 -0.52
C LEU A 70 -0.14 -27.14 -1.34
N ALA A 71 -1.18 -26.64 -0.66
CA ALA A 71 -2.31 -26.00 -1.34
C ALA A 71 -1.86 -24.72 -2.05
N ARG A 72 -2.42 -24.52 -3.23
CA ARG A 72 -2.18 -23.36 -4.11
C ARG A 72 -3.50 -22.79 -4.58
N VAL A 73 -3.47 -21.56 -5.05
CA VAL A 73 -4.64 -20.90 -5.66
C VAL A 73 -4.44 -20.77 -7.17
N PRO A 74 -5.51 -20.87 -7.97
CA PRO A 74 -5.42 -20.64 -9.40
C PRO A 74 -5.13 -19.17 -9.70
N ARG A 75 -4.43 -18.93 -10.80
CA ARG A 75 -4.15 -17.55 -11.26
C ARG A 75 -5.35 -16.85 -11.86
N GLY A 76 -6.28 -17.61 -12.42
CA GLY A 76 -7.46 -17.05 -13.08
C GLY A 76 -8.64 -16.91 -12.13
N ILE A 77 -9.55 -16.03 -12.48
CA ILE A 77 -10.80 -15.81 -11.73
C ILE A 77 -11.72 -17.03 -11.81
N ASP A 78 -11.77 -17.66 -12.96
CA ASP A 78 -12.59 -18.85 -13.26
C ASP A 78 -11.94 -20.17 -12.81
N GLY A 79 -10.82 -20.11 -12.09
CA GLY A 79 -10.07 -21.31 -11.69
C GLY A 79 -9.20 -21.90 -12.81
N SER A 80 -9.10 -21.23 -13.95
CA SER A 80 -8.20 -21.62 -15.04
C SER A 80 -6.79 -21.07 -14.83
N GLY A 81 -5.81 -21.77 -15.38
CA GLY A 81 -4.41 -21.36 -15.38
C GLY A 81 -3.55 -22.08 -14.36
N ASP A 82 -2.26 -21.70 -14.32
CA ASP A 82 -1.29 -22.25 -13.39
C ASP A 82 -1.66 -21.89 -11.95
N GLU A 83 -1.34 -22.78 -11.04
CA GLU A 83 -1.50 -22.55 -9.60
C GLU A 83 -0.27 -21.82 -9.02
N ILE A 84 -0.52 -20.91 -8.09
CA ILE A 84 0.51 -20.16 -7.36
C ILE A 84 0.29 -20.26 -5.86
N ASP A 85 1.34 -20.00 -5.08
CA ASP A 85 1.22 -19.86 -3.64
C ASP A 85 0.33 -18.67 -3.30
N PHE A 86 -0.56 -18.84 -2.31
CA PHE A 86 -1.37 -17.71 -1.85
C PHE A 86 -0.50 -16.70 -1.11
N GLU A 87 -0.34 -15.54 -1.68
CA GLU A 87 0.38 -14.41 -1.07
C GLU A 87 -0.49 -13.17 -0.89
N GLN A 88 -1.50 -13.00 -1.75
CA GLN A 88 -2.44 -11.88 -1.70
C GLN A 88 -3.69 -12.17 -2.54
N PHE A 89 -4.72 -11.40 -2.28
CA PHE A 89 -5.87 -11.21 -3.16
C PHE A 89 -5.88 -9.77 -3.65
N GLN A 90 -6.29 -9.54 -4.90
CA GLN A 90 -6.43 -8.20 -5.47
C GLN A 90 -7.72 -8.09 -6.29
N ARG A 91 -8.40 -6.96 -6.16
CA ARG A 91 -9.62 -6.64 -6.89
C ARG A 91 -9.69 -5.16 -7.22
N HIS A 92 -10.03 -4.86 -8.46
CA HIS A 92 -10.37 -3.51 -8.93
C HIS A 92 -11.78 -3.54 -9.51
N THR A 93 -12.69 -2.72 -9.01
CA THR A 93 -14.07 -2.69 -9.53
C THR A 93 -14.16 -2.20 -10.97
N VAL A 94 -13.17 -1.45 -11.43
CA VAL A 94 -13.07 -1.02 -12.83
C VAL A 94 -12.98 -2.20 -13.81
N TRP A 95 -12.54 -3.38 -13.38
CA TRP A 95 -12.47 -4.57 -14.21
C TRP A 95 -13.85 -5.09 -14.63
N ASP A 96 -14.92 -4.75 -13.89
CA ASP A 96 -16.31 -5.10 -14.20
C ASP A 96 -16.88 -4.27 -15.36
N LYS A 97 -16.20 -3.18 -15.72
CA LYS A 97 -16.63 -2.27 -16.78
C LYS A 97 -16.16 -2.78 -18.16
N PRO A 98 -16.88 -2.45 -19.24
CA PRO A 98 -16.39 -2.73 -20.59
C PRO A 98 -14.97 -2.18 -20.81
N GLY A 99 -14.05 -3.02 -21.30
CA GLY A 99 -12.62 -2.69 -21.42
C GLY A 99 -11.72 -3.41 -20.41
N GLY A 100 -12.27 -3.92 -19.30
CA GLY A 100 -11.54 -4.76 -18.35
C GLY A 100 -10.25 -4.12 -17.83
N LEU A 101 -9.10 -4.80 -18.07
CA LEU A 101 -7.77 -4.36 -17.64
C LEU A 101 -7.30 -3.02 -18.25
N ASP A 102 -7.85 -2.64 -19.40
CA ASP A 102 -7.46 -1.39 -20.08
C ASP A 102 -8.10 -0.14 -19.45
N ASN A 103 -9.10 -0.34 -18.56
CA ASN A 103 -9.75 0.77 -17.87
C ASN A 103 -8.85 1.34 -16.78
N ARG A 104 -8.91 2.67 -16.62
CA ARG A 104 -8.27 3.37 -15.49
C ARG A 104 -9.27 3.52 -14.36
N LEU A 105 -8.79 3.30 -13.14
CA LEU A 105 -9.54 3.61 -11.91
C LEU A 105 -9.85 5.10 -11.84
N GLY A 106 -11.03 5.42 -11.35
CA GLY A 106 -11.52 6.78 -11.20
C GLY A 106 -12.55 6.90 -10.07
N ALA A 107 -13.23 8.03 -10.02
CA ALA A 107 -14.21 8.31 -8.97
C ALA A 107 -15.26 7.20 -8.84
N GLY A 108 -15.40 6.68 -7.62
CA GLY A 108 -16.33 5.59 -7.30
C GLY A 108 -15.79 4.18 -7.53
N ASP A 109 -14.60 4.03 -8.09
CA ASP A 109 -13.95 2.74 -8.19
C ASP A 109 -13.24 2.38 -6.88
N LEU A 110 -13.15 1.07 -6.61
CA LEU A 110 -12.42 0.49 -5.48
C LEU A 110 -11.24 -0.32 -6.01
N ASP A 111 -10.04 -0.01 -5.51
CA ASP A 111 -8.86 -0.86 -5.59
C ASP A 111 -8.59 -1.48 -4.22
N VAL A 112 -8.65 -2.80 -4.13
CA VAL A 112 -8.38 -3.50 -2.88
C VAL A 112 -7.30 -4.55 -3.06
N VAL A 113 -6.30 -4.51 -2.18
CA VAL A 113 -5.26 -5.54 -2.07
C VAL A 113 -5.29 -6.10 -0.65
N VAL A 114 -5.50 -7.42 -0.52
CA VAL A 114 -5.40 -8.11 0.77
C VAL A 114 -4.17 -9.01 0.75
N TYR A 115 -3.21 -8.69 1.58
CA TYR A 115 -1.99 -9.48 1.75
C TYR A 115 -2.21 -10.63 2.73
N SER A 116 -1.58 -11.77 2.47
CA SER A 116 -1.37 -12.74 3.53
C SER A 116 -0.55 -12.13 4.67
N ALA A 117 -0.84 -12.48 5.91
CA ALA A 117 -0.14 -11.94 7.08
C ALA A 117 1.37 -12.18 6.99
N ARG A 118 1.78 -13.33 6.47
CA ARG A 118 3.19 -13.68 6.26
C ARG A 118 3.86 -12.74 5.25
N LYS A 119 3.22 -12.48 4.11
CA LYS A 119 3.75 -11.55 3.09
C LYS A 119 3.79 -10.14 3.61
N TRP A 120 2.69 -9.68 4.24
CA TRP A 120 2.62 -8.34 4.81
C TRP A 120 3.74 -8.11 5.82
N CYS A 121 3.93 -9.03 6.78
CA CYS A 121 5.00 -8.94 7.77
C CYS A 121 6.39 -8.89 7.14
N ARG A 122 6.67 -9.72 6.12
CA ARG A 122 7.96 -9.67 5.40
C ARG A 122 8.23 -8.30 4.79
N LEU A 123 7.22 -7.70 4.17
CA LEU A 123 7.32 -6.39 3.55
C LEU A 123 7.44 -5.27 4.59
N ALA A 124 6.65 -5.33 5.67
CA ALA A 124 6.68 -4.35 6.76
C ALA A 124 8.04 -4.38 7.49
N LEU A 125 8.56 -5.56 7.84
CA LEU A 125 9.89 -5.74 8.45
C LEU A 125 11.02 -5.23 7.53
N ALA A 126 10.81 -5.25 6.22
CA ALA A 126 11.75 -4.66 5.26
C ALA A 126 11.60 -3.14 5.12
N GLY A 127 10.68 -2.51 5.86
CA GLY A 127 10.44 -1.08 5.83
C GLY A 127 9.73 -0.57 4.58
N ASN A 128 8.88 -1.42 3.93
CA ASN A 128 8.16 -1.02 2.73
C ASN A 128 7.17 0.11 3.04
N PRO A 129 7.30 1.31 2.41
CA PRO A 129 6.48 2.48 2.71
C PRO A 129 4.97 2.25 2.53
N THR A 130 4.59 1.47 1.51
CA THR A 130 3.19 1.25 1.17
C THR A 130 2.50 0.39 2.23
N VAL A 131 3.11 -0.75 2.61
CA VAL A 131 2.45 -1.67 3.54
C VAL A 131 2.49 -1.19 4.98
N LEU A 132 3.53 -0.43 5.38
CA LEU A 132 3.62 0.17 6.71
C LEU A 132 2.46 1.14 7.00
N LEU A 133 1.88 1.76 5.98
CA LEU A 133 0.74 2.67 6.17
C LEU A 133 -0.40 2.01 6.93
N ALA A 134 -0.68 0.72 6.68
CA ALA A 134 -1.82 0.02 7.25
C ALA A 134 -1.88 0.06 8.79
N ILE A 135 -0.73 0.13 9.46
CA ILE A 135 -0.64 0.17 10.93
C ILE A 135 -0.60 1.59 11.52
N PHE A 136 -0.67 2.63 10.68
CA PHE A 136 -0.71 4.03 11.08
C PHE A 136 -2.01 4.74 10.68
N VAL A 137 -2.91 4.03 10.02
CA VAL A 137 -4.19 4.59 9.59
C VAL A 137 -5.06 4.94 10.81
N PRO A 138 -5.67 6.13 10.86
CA PRO A 138 -6.56 6.52 11.94
C PRO A 138 -7.85 5.68 11.95
N ASP A 139 -8.49 5.59 13.10
CA ASP A 139 -9.66 4.71 13.31
C ASP A 139 -10.82 5.01 12.36
N GLU A 140 -10.99 6.25 11.93
CA GLU A 140 -12.03 6.69 10.98
C GLU A 140 -11.88 6.06 9.59
N GLU A 141 -10.67 5.64 9.24
CA GLU A 141 -10.35 5.03 7.96
C GLU A 141 -10.21 3.50 8.04
N VAL A 142 -10.49 2.93 9.22
CA VAL A 142 -10.51 1.48 9.40
C VAL A 142 -11.83 0.91 8.87
N VAL A 143 -11.74 0.05 7.86
CA VAL A 143 -12.89 -0.63 7.25
C VAL A 143 -13.28 -1.88 8.05
N TYR A 144 -12.29 -2.64 8.51
CA TYR A 144 -12.49 -3.82 9.34
C TYR A 144 -11.27 -4.05 10.24
N ARG A 145 -11.51 -4.46 11.49
CA ARG A 145 -10.44 -4.85 12.42
C ARG A 145 -11.00 -5.80 13.48
N ASN A 146 -10.36 -6.94 13.66
CA ASN A 146 -10.64 -7.87 14.77
C ASN A 146 -9.57 -7.74 15.87
N ALA A 147 -9.65 -8.57 16.92
CA ALA A 147 -8.71 -8.54 18.04
C ALA A 147 -7.24 -8.74 17.61
N CYS A 148 -7.00 -9.61 16.63
CA CYS A 148 -5.66 -9.83 16.10
C CYS A 148 -5.13 -8.58 15.34
N GLY A 149 -5.99 -7.89 14.58
CA GLY A 149 -5.67 -6.62 13.94
C GLY A 149 -5.44 -5.48 14.94
N VAL A 150 -6.15 -5.47 16.08
CA VAL A 150 -5.90 -4.53 17.18
C VAL A 150 -4.50 -4.75 17.74
N GLU A 151 -4.15 -5.99 18.10
CA GLU A 151 -2.81 -6.33 18.63
C GLU A 151 -1.70 -5.91 17.65
N LEU A 152 -1.92 -6.11 16.34
CA LEU A 152 -0.97 -5.71 15.30
C LEU A 152 -0.72 -4.20 15.30
N VAL A 153 -1.79 -3.39 15.31
CA VAL A 153 -1.72 -1.93 15.29
C VAL A 153 -1.11 -1.37 16.57
N ASP A 154 -1.49 -1.90 17.74
CA ASP A 154 -0.95 -1.47 19.04
C ASP A 154 0.56 -1.71 19.14
N ASN A 155 1.08 -2.67 18.37
CA ASN A 155 2.49 -3.01 18.32
C ASN A 155 3.21 -2.50 17.05
N ALA A 156 2.69 -1.46 16.38
CA ALA A 156 3.26 -0.88 15.17
C ALA A 156 4.75 -0.53 15.30
N HIS A 157 5.18 -0.05 16.49
CA HIS A 157 6.57 0.31 16.78
C HIS A 157 7.57 -0.85 16.59
N ARG A 158 7.11 -2.11 16.67
CA ARG A 158 7.97 -3.30 16.47
C ARG A 158 8.36 -3.55 15.02
N PHE A 159 7.63 -2.96 14.09
CA PHE A 159 7.92 -3.03 12.65
C PHE A 159 8.84 -1.91 12.17
N VAL A 160 9.04 -0.86 12.97
CA VAL A 160 9.77 0.34 12.58
C VAL A 160 11.24 0.24 12.95
N SER A 161 12.11 0.57 12.01
CA SER A 161 13.55 0.58 12.24
C SER A 161 14.27 1.47 11.22
N ALA A 162 15.55 1.73 11.44
CA ALA A 162 16.42 2.48 10.52
C ALA A 162 16.50 1.85 9.11
N LEU A 163 16.24 0.52 8.96
CA LEU A 163 16.17 -0.14 7.66
C LEU A 163 15.14 0.47 6.71
N ALA A 164 14.08 1.09 7.24
CA ALA A 164 13.06 1.74 6.42
C ALA A 164 13.64 2.84 5.52
N ALA A 165 14.71 3.53 5.96
CA ALA A 165 15.35 4.58 5.19
C ALA A 165 15.69 4.16 3.76
N GLN A 166 16.31 2.99 3.59
CA GLN A 166 16.68 2.50 2.25
C GLN A 166 15.47 2.32 1.33
N ARG A 167 14.35 1.84 1.89
CA ARG A 167 13.12 1.64 1.12
C ARG A 167 12.49 2.97 0.73
N PHE A 168 12.36 3.89 1.68
CA PHE A 168 11.84 5.23 1.39
C PHE A 168 12.69 5.96 0.34
N ILE A 169 14.01 5.94 0.45
CA ILE A 169 14.93 6.51 -0.55
C ILE A 169 14.73 5.85 -1.92
N GLY A 170 14.68 4.50 -1.98
CA GLY A 170 14.50 3.78 -3.23
C GLY A 170 13.17 4.11 -3.93
N TYR A 171 12.07 4.14 -3.17
CA TYR A 171 10.75 4.51 -3.69
C TYR A 171 10.71 5.99 -4.13
N LEU A 172 11.27 6.90 -3.34
CA LEU A 172 11.36 8.32 -3.68
C LEU A 172 12.12 8.51 -5.00
N ARG A 173 13.29 7.90 -5.15
CA ARG A 173 14.09 7.95 -6.39
C ARG A 173 13.33 7.42 -7.60
N SER A 174 12.61 6.30 -7.44
CA SER A 174 11.77 5.74 -8.49
C SER A 174 10.67 6.71 -8.93
N GLN A 175 9.99 7.37 -7.97
CA GLN A 175 8.98 8.37 -8.29
C GLN A 175 9.59 9.62 -8.93
N LYS A 176 10.77 10.06 -8.47
CA LYS A 176 11.51 11.18 -9.07
C LYS A 176 11.86 10.91 -10.53
N ALA A 177 12.42 9.74 -10.83
CA ALA A 177 12.75 9.34 -12.20
C ALA A 177 11.51 9.29 -13.10
N ALA A 178 10.38 8.75 -12.60
CA ALA A 178 9.13 8.72 -13.33
C ALA A 178 8.51 10.12 -13.55
N MET A 179 8.71 11.05 -12.61
CA MET A 179 8.26 12.44 -12.71
C MET A 179 8.95 13.20 -13.85
N THR A 180 10.26 13.00 -14.01
CA THR A 180 11.09 13.70 -14.98
C THR A 180 11.19 12.99 -16.33
N GLY A 181 10.67 11.76 -16.42
CA GLY A 181 10.77 10.95 -17.64
C GLY A 181 12.19 10.47 -17.95
N GLU A 182 13.03 10.30 -16.90
CA GLU A 182 14.37 9.74 -17.06
C GLU A 182 14.35 8.33 -17.65
N VAL A 183 15.47 7.92 -18.24
CA VAL A 183 15.62 6.70 -19.04
C VAL A 183 14.99 5.47 -18.35
N GLY A 184 14.02 4.85 -19.04
CA GLY A 184 13.32 3.64 -18.56
C GLY A 184 12.12 3.89 -17.66
N ALA A 185 11.86 5.13 -17.23
CA ALA A 185 10.67 5.49 -16.48
C ALA A 185 9.62 6.11 -17.42
N HIS A 186 8.56 5.37 -17.68
CA HIS A 186 7.45 5.86 -18.49
C HIS A 186 6.33 6.40 -17.58
N THR A 187 5.92 7.65 -17.85
CA THR A 187 4.66 8.14 -17.28
C THR A 187 3.47 7.49 -17.98
N ASN A 188 2.48 7.06 -17.19
CA ASN A 188 1.19 6.62 -17.72
C ASN A 188 0.25 7.79 -17.99
N ARG A 189 0.72 9.04 -17.80
CA ARG A 189 -0.08 10.27 -17.85
C ARG A 189 0.62 11.35 -18.66
N PRO A 190 0.83 11.11 -19.99
CA PRO A 190 1.50 12.08 -20.86
C PRO A 190 0.74 13.41 -20.92
N GLU A 191 -0.56 13.42 -20.66
CA GLU A 191 -1.39 14.60 -20.55
C GLU A 191 -0.91 15.56 -19.45
N LEU A 192 -0.47 15.06 -18.29
CA LEU A 192 0.05 15.90 -17.22
C LEU A 192 1.39 16.52 -17.61
N VAL A 193 2.25 15.76 -18.27
CA VAL A 193 3.53 16.28 -18.77
C VAL A 193 3.32 17.37 -19.82
N THR A 194 2.35 17.19 -20.70
CA THR A 194 2.02 18.18 -21.72
C THR A 194 1.54 19.51 -21.12
N VAL A 195 0.73 19.45 -20.06
CA VAL A 195 0.13 20.63 -19.43
C VAL A 195 1.09 21.31 -18.45
N HIS A 196 1.82 20.52 -17.65
CA HIS A 196 2.60 21.04 -16.51
C HIS A 196 4.13 20.94 -16.70
N GLY A 197 4.59 20.27 -17.76
CA GLY A 197 6.01 20.02 -18.01
C GLY A 197 6.58 18.82 -17.24
N TYR A 198 5.78 18.18 -16.36
CA TYR A 198 6.14 16.99 -15.58
C TYR A 198 4.91 16.21 -15.12
N ASP A 199 5.08 14.95 -14.70
CA ASP A 199 3.98 14.18 -14.11
C ASP A 199 3.76 14.59 -12.64
N THR A 200 2.74 15.40 -12.42
CA THR A 200 2.40 15.98 -11.11
C THR A 200 1.99 14.92 -10.07
N LYS A 201 1.46 13.76 -10.50
CA LYS A 201 1.12 12.67 -9.57
C LYS A 201 2.37 11.99 -9.04
N PHE A 202 3.34 11.71 -9.90
CA PHE A 202 4.63 11.16 -9.47
C PHE A 202 5.41 12.16 -8.60
N ALA A 203 5.37 13.43 -8.93
CA ALA A 203 5.97 14.51 -8.14
C ALA A 203 5.42 14.56 -6.71
N MET A 204 4.11 14.60 -6.57
CA MET A 204 3.44 14.58 -5.27
C MET A 204 3.77 13.29 -4.49
N HIS A 205 3.83 12.13 -5.16
CA HIS A 205 4.21 10.88 -4.51
C HIS A 205 5.66 10.88 -4.01
N ALA A 206 6.61 11.44 -4.79
CA ALA A 206 8.01 11.56 -4.37
C ALA A 206 8.14 12.43 -3.10
N LEU A 207 7.51 13.60 -3.11
CA LEU A 207 7.50 14.51 -1.95
C LEU A 207 6.86 13.87 -0.73
N ARG A 208 5.70 13.23 -0.89
CA ARG A 208 5.01 12.53 0.21
C ARG A 208 5.88 11.44 0.82
N LEU A 209 6.55 10.63 0.00
CA LEU A 209 7.49 9.62 0.48
C LEU A 209 8.66 10.22 1.25
N GLY A 210 9.18 11.34 0.78
CA GLY A 210 10.22 12.09 1.49
C GLY A 210 9.76 12.55 2.86
N LEU A 211 8.62 13.26 2.93
CA LEU A 211 8.04 13.77 4.17
C LEU A 211 7.73 12.65 5.16
N GLN A 212 7.03 11.61 4.73
CA GLN A 212 6.65 10.49 5.60
C GLN A 212 7.85 9.65 6.04
N GLY A 213 8.85 9.48 5.18
CA GLY A 213 10.08 8.79 5.55
C GLY A 213 10.89 9.56 6.60
N VAL A 214 11.00 10.88 6.45
CA VAL A 214 11.64 11.75 7.45
C VAL A 214 10.88 11.69 8.78
N GLU A 215 9.56 11.80 8.76
CA GLU A 215 8.71 11.67 9.94
C GLU A 215 8.93 10.31 10.63
N LEU A 216 8.80 9.21 9.87
CA LEU A 216 8.98 7.87 10.41
C LEU A 216 10.34 7.67 11.08
N LEU A 217 11.42 8.09 10.42
CA LEU A 217 12.78 7.95 10.94
C LEU A 217 13.07 8.85 12.14
N THR A 218 12.33 9.94 12.28
CA THR A 218 12.51 10.89 13.41
C THR A 218 11.64 10.54 14.60
N THR A 219 10.41 10.07 14.36
CA THR A 219 9.38 9.91 15.40
C THR A 219 8.96 8.46 15.64
N GLY A 220 9.32 7.54 14.74
CA GLY A 220 8.83 6.16 14.73
C GLY A 220 7.38 6.01 14.26
N ARG A 221 6.76 7.05 13.70
CA ARG A 221 5.34 7.08 13.28
C ARG A 221 5.16 7.77 11.94
N ILE A 222 4.02 7.50 11.31
CA ILE A 222 3.51 8.26 10.17
C ILE A 222 2.17 8.84 10.59
N THR A 223 2.02 10.17 10.48
CA THR A 223 0.77 10.85 10.79
C THR A 223 -0.12 10.91 9.55
N LEU A 224 -1.38 10.50 9.69
CA LEU A 224 -2.39 10.53 8.65
C LEU A 224 -3.67 11.20 9.15
N PRO A 225 -4.33 12.04 8.33
CA PRO A 225 -3.81 12.55 7.05
C PRO A 225 -2.53 13.35 7.24
N VAL A 226 -1.79 13.58 6.15
CA VAL A 226 -0.56 14.40 6.19
C VAL A 226 -0.86 15.74 6.88
N PRO A 227 -0.07 16.17 7.88
CA PRO A 227 -0.30 17.42 8.59
C PRO A 227 -0.20 18.66 7.68
N GLU A 228 -0.86 19.75 8.10
CA GLU A 228 -0.64 21.06 7.48
C GLU A 228 0.68 21.69 7.99
N PRO A 229 1.38 22.49 7.18
CA PRO A 229 1.01 22.97 5.84
C PRO A 229 1.39 21.99 4.71
N GLN A 230 2.06 20.88 4.99
CA GLN A 230 2.60 19.95 4.00
C GLN A 230 1.48 19.35 3.11
N ARG A 231 0.33 19.05 3.68
CA ARG A 231 -0.82 18.53 2.94
C ARG A 231 -1.32 19.52 1.88
N THR A 232 -1.42 20.79 2.22
CA THR A 232 -1.78 21.84 1.26
C THR A 232 -0.74 21.95 0.15
N TYR A 233 0.54 21.91 0.48
CA TYR A 233 1.62 21.93 -0.50
C TYR A 233 1.58 20.71 -1.45
N LEU A 234 1.39 19.50 -0.93
CA LEU A 234 1.23 18.30 -1.76
C LEU A 234 0.05 18.42 -2.75
N ARG A 235 -1.06 19.02 -2.31
CA ARG A 235 -2.20 19.30 -3.20
C ARG A 235 -1.87 20.31 -4.28
N GLN A 236 -1.09 21.35 -3.98
CA GLN A 236 -0.61 22.34 -4.96
C GLN A 236 0.26 21.64 -6.02
N VAL A 237 1.23 20.84 -5.60
CA VAL A 237 2.06 20.04 -6.51
C VAL A 237 1.20 19.12 -7.37
N ARG A 238 0.22 18.43 -6.78
CA ARG A 238 -0.67 17.50 -7.49
C ARG A 238 -1.52 18.18 -8.56
N ARG A 239 -1.88 19.47 -8.36
CA ARG A 239 -2.60 20.30 -9.35
C ARG A 239 -1.69 20.93 -10.41
N GLY A 240 -0.38 20.88 -10.22
CA GLY A 240 0.60 21.55 -11.09
C GLY A 240 0.76 23.06 -10.81
N ASP A 241 0.38 23.49 -9.61
CA ASP A 241 0.50 24.90 -9.18
C ASP A 241 1.95 25.27 -8.80
N VAL A 242 2.85 24.27 -8.72
CA VAL A 242 4.25 24.42 -8.31
C VAL A 242 5.16 24.12 -9.50
N ARG A 243 6.23 24.90 -9.66
CA ARG A 243 7.17 24.73 -10.77
C ARG A 243 8.03 23.46 -10.57
N LEU A 244 8.44 22.84 -11.68
CA LEU A 244 9.27 21.63 -11.65
C LEU A 244 10.57 21.81 -10.89
N ASP A 245 11.28 22.94 -11.08
CA ASP A 245 12.55 23.23 -10.42
C ASP A 245 12.40 23.32 -8.88
N GLU A 246 11.32 23.91 -8.40
CA GLU A 246 10.99 23.95 -6.96
C GLU A 246 10.69 22.56 -6.43
N VAL A 247 9.87 21.77 -7.14
CA VAL A 247 9.56 20.39 -6.73
C VAL A 247 10.82 19.53 -6.69
N VAL A 248 11.70 19.64 -7.69
CA VAL A 248 12.96 18.88 -7.73
C VAL A 248 13.84 19.24 -6.53
N ALA A 249 13.98 20.52 -6.21
CA ALA A 249 14.77 20.98 -5.07
C ALA A 249 14.24 20.41 -3.73
N GLU A 250 12.92 20.41 -3.54
CA GLU A 250 12.29 19.85 -2.33
C GLU A 250 12.44 18.33 -2.24
N VAL A 251 12.32 17.61 -3.36
CA VAL A 251 12.54 16.15 -3.40
C VAL A 251 14.00 15.83 -3.06
N GLU A 252 14.95 16.58 -3.60
CA GLU A 252 16.37 16.40 -3.31
C GLU A 252 16.72 16.71 -1.85
N ALA A 253 16.13 17.75 -1.29
CA ALA A 253 16.29 18.09 0.13
C ALA A 253 15.73 16.97 1.03
N ALA A 254 14.56 16.43 0.70
CA ALA A 254 13.97 15.31 1.44
C ALA A 254 14.81 14.04 1.31
N GLU A 255 15.34 13.74 0.12
CA GLU A 255 16.25 12.62 -0.10
C GLU A 255 17.53 12.75 0.73
N ALA A 256 18.17 13.92 0.72
CA ALA A 256 19.37 14.20 1.52
C ALA A 256 19.09 14.02 3.02
N ARG A 257 17.92 14.46 3.50
CA ARG A 257 17.51 14.26 4.89
C ARG A 257 17.31 12.79 5.24
N LEU A 258 16.68 12.01 4.35
CA LEU A 258 16.53 10.56 4.54
C LEU A 258 17.88 9.83 4.61
N VAL A 259 18.84 10.24 3.76
CA VAL A 259 20.20 9.70 3.78
C VAL A 259 20.89 10.00 5.11
N SER A 260 20.78 11.22 5.62
CA SER A 260 21.32 11.59 6.95
C SER A 260 20.66 10.77 8.08
N LEU A 261 19.34 10.63 8.06
CA LEU A 261 18.60 9.90 9.10
C LEU A 261 18.81 8.38 9.05
N ARG A 262 19.21 7.81 7.91
CA ARG A 262 19.56 6.38 7.84
C ARG A 262 20.58 5.97 8.88
N ASP A 263 21.55 6.84 9.11
CA ASP A 263 22.70 6.57 9.99
C ASP A 263 22.51 7.19 11.39
N ASP A 264 21.52 8.09 11.57
CA ASP A 264 21.29 8.86 12.82
C ASP A 264 19.79 9.08 13.09
N SER A 265 18.99 8.03 13.00
CA SER A 265 17.53 8.14 13.25
C SER A 265 17.13 8.00 14.72
N GLY A 266 17.98 7.46 15.57
CA GLY A 266 17.61 7.07 16.94
C GLY A 266 16.67 5.85 17.04
N LEU A 267 16.22 5.31 15.91
CA LEU A 267 15.42 4.08 15.86
C LEU A 267 16.30 2.82 16.01
N PRO A 268 15.71 1.68 16.41
CA PRO A 268 16.41 0.42 16.36
C PRO A 268 17.01 0.16 14.96
N GLU A 269 18.20 -0.40 14.90
CA GLU A 269 18.83 -0.76 13.62
C GLU A 269 17.95 -1.71 12.80
N ARG A 270 17.29 -2.65 13.50
CA ARG A 270 16.41 -3.69 12.92
C ARG A 270 15.07 -3.74 13.66
N PRO A 271 13.99 -4.11 12.96
CA PRO A 271 12.68 -4.30 13.59
C PRO A 271 12.69 -5.53 14.51
N ASP A 272 11.73 -5.63 15.42
CA ASP A 272 11.56 -6.74 16.36
C ASP A 272 11.00 -8.00 15.67
N ARG A 273 11.85 -8.62 14.85
CA ARG A 273 11.49 -9.83 14.11
C ARG A 273 11.02 -10.96 15.03
N ARG A 274 11.59 -11.08 16.23
CA ARG A 274 11.24 -12.14 17.16
C ARG A 274 9.78 -12.03 17.60
N TRP A 275 9.37 -10.84 18.01
CA TRP A 275 7.97 -10.59 18.37
C TRP A 275 7.02 -10.85 17.20
N VAL A 276 7.39 -10.43 15.99
CA VAL A 276 6.58 -10.65 14.78
C VAL A 276 6.43 -12.13 14.46
N ASP A 277 7.50 -12.92 14.55
CA ASP A 277 7.46 -14.37 14.35
C ASP A 277 6.55 -15.03 15.41
N GLU A 278 6.68 -14.65 16.69
CA GLU A 278 5.84 -15.15 17.79
C GLU A 278 4.36 -14.75 17.61
N TRP A 279 4.10 -13.51 17.19
CA TRP A 279 2.75 -13.02 16.90
C TRP A 279 2.11 -13.79 15.73
N LEU A 280 2.82 -13.94 14.61
CA LEU A 280 2.34 -14.69 13.45
C LEU A 280 1.98 -16.13 13.85
N HIS A 281 2.84 -16.80 14.59
CA HIS A 281 2.61 -18.18 15.03
C HIS A 281 1.36 -18.30 15.89
N ARG A 282 1.24 -17.48 16.94
CA ARG A 282 0.05 -17.47 17.83
C ARG A 282 -1.24 -17.16 17.08
N SER A 283 -1.18 -16.17 16.19
CA SER A 283 -2.35 -15.72 15.43
C SER A 283 -2.86 -16.81 14.48
N HIS A 284 -1.95 -17.49 13.76
CA HIS A 284 -2.33 -18.61 12.89
C HIS A 284 -2.89 -19.79 13.71
N LEU A 285 -2.24 -20.16 14.81
CA LEU A 285 -2.76 -21.24 15.66
C LEU A 285 -4.17 -20.91 16.20
N ALA A 286 -4.40 -19.67 16.64
CA ALA A 286 -5.72 -19.25 17.11
C ALA A 286 -6.77 -19.28 15.98
N TYR A 287 -6.40 -18.90 14.76
CA TYR A 287 -7.27 -18.95 13.58
C TYR A 287 -7.60 -20.39 13.16
N TRP A 288 -6.61 -21.30 13.18
CA TRP A 288 -6.79 -22.69 12.74
C TRP A 288 -7.58 -23.55 13.74
N ASN A 289 -7.72 -23.11 14.98
CA ASN A 289 -8.45 -23.81 16.04
C ASN A 289 -9.89 -23.29 16.25
N GLN A 290 -10.39 -22.42 15.37
CA GLN A 290 -11.78 -21.95 15.37
C GLN A 290 -12.68 -22.94 14.63
#